data_2d9406d05625b5ef7d0eabb390dbb5f6
#
_entry.id   2d9406d05625b5ef7d0eabb390dbb5f6
#
_cell.length_a   1.000
_cell.length_b   1.000
_cell.length_c   1.000
_cell.angle_alpha   90.00
_cell.angle_beta   90.00
_cell.angle_gamma   90.00
#
_symmetry.space_group_name_H-M   'P 1'
#
loop_
_entity.id
_entity.type
_entity.pdbx_description
1 polymer ?
#
loop_
_entity_poly.entity_id
_entity_poly.type
_entity_poly.pdbx_seq_one_letter_code
_entity_poly.pdbx_strand_id
1 'polypeptide(L)'
;MKINIFLFFIPLLLFSSCIVTKKKFDDVLAQKVKAEGELSDKTNQLEKANASIKELNETLTKLRQDTADLNQTYRATNQKLAGLNKEYDELNSYYKNLLTNSGKLNRDMAQQKDQLLAIQENLERTHKLNDSLSNSLVDREKKVKELEQILANKDKAVKDLKDRISNALLNFKENDLTVKVKNGKVYVSLAEQLLFGSGSIEVDKKGVTALQQLAKAIKDQKDIQIMIEGHTDNVPISKKSAYMQDNWDLSVMRATSITKILTGAGVTPKQITAAGKGEFSPLAANDNAQNKQKNRRTEIIITPNLDELFKLLESN
;
A
#
# COMPACT_ATOMS: atom_id res chain seq x y z
N MET A 1 53.62 -25.56 3.62
CA MET A 1 54.48 -26.58 4.26
C MET A 1 54.82 -26.06 5.65
N LYS A 2 54.18 -26.60 6.64
CA LYS A 2 54.54 -26.84 8.04
C LYS A 2 53.26 -27.15 8.81
N ILE A 3 53.09 -28.41 9.05
CA ILE A 3 52.10 -29.05 9.90
C ILE A 3 52.54 -28.80 11.33
N ASN A 4 51.66 -28.27 12.20
CA ASN A 4 51.80 -28.38 13.61
C ASN A 4 50.61 -29.14 14.19
N ILE A 5 50.90 -30.35 14.59
CA ILE A 5 50.08 -31.25 15.40
C ILE A 5 50.07 -30.71 16.81
N PHE A 6 48.90 -30.37 17.34
CA PHE A 6 48.72 -30.09 18.75
C PHE A 6 47.92 -31.22 19.41
N LEU A 7 48.61 -31.91 20.30
CA LEU A 7 48.14 -33.06 21.07
C LEU A 7 46.99 -32.64 22.01
N PHE A 8 45.87 -33.35 21.93
CA PHE A 8 44.71 -33.13 22.77
C PHE A 8 44.82 -34.00 24.04
N PHE A 9 44.90 -33.34 25.19
CA PHE A 9 44.82 -33.95 26.51
C PHE A 9 43.33 -34.01 26.92
N ILE A 10 42.80 -35.22 27.09
CA ILE A 10 41.43 -35.47 27.56
C ILE A 10 41.48 -35.62 29.07
N PRO A 11 40.81 -34.76 29.86
CA PRO A 11 40.53 -35.09 31.24
C PRO A 11 39.20 -35.85 31.35
N LEU A 12 39.27 -37.02 31.90
CA LEU A 12 38.16 -37.86 32.33
C LEU A 12 37.35 -37.15 33.41
N LEU A 13 36.16 -36.58 33.07
CA LEU A 13 35.26 -36.00 34.04
C LEU A 13 34.22 -37.03 34.47
N LEU A 14 34.22 -37.27 35.74
CA LEU A 14 33.34 -38.13 36.53
C LEU A 14 31.87 -37.70 36.32
N PHE A 15 30.99 -38.63 35.96
CA PHE A 15 29.55 -38.46 35.98
C PHE A 15 29.08 -38.33 37.44
N SER A 16 28.90 -37.11 37.90
CA SER A 16 28.06 -36.83 39.03
C SER A 16 26.61 -36.76 38.56
N SER A 17 25.87 -37.83 38.78
CA SER A 17 24.45 -37.88 38.61
C SER A 17 23.78 -36.84 39.50
N CYS A 18 23.46 -35.67 38.96
CA CYS A 18 22.60 -34.72 39.61
C CYS A 18 21.13 -35.19 39.54
N ILE A 19 20.65 -35.77 40.64
CA ILE A 19 19.24 -36.00 40.81
C ILE A 19 18.57 -34.63 40.95
N VAL A 20 17.99 -34.16 39.86
CA VAL A 20 17.21 -32.92 39.89
C VAL A 20 15.86 -33.20 40.51
N THR A 21 15.57 -32.51 41.62
CA THR A 21 14.23 -32.64 42.29
C THR A 21 13.13 -32.22 41.31
N LYS A 22 11.98 -32.87 41.37
CA LYS A 22 10.82 -32.60 40.50
C LYS A 22 10.48 -31.11 40.44
N LYS A 23 10.59 -30.41 41.56
CA LYS A 23 10.37 -28.96 41.66
C LYS A 23 11.35 -28.14 40.80
N LYS A 24 12.62 -28.52 40.76
CA LYS A 24 13.63 -27.87 39.94
C LYS A 24 13.45 -28.16 38.43
N PHE A 25 12.95 -29.34 38.12
CA PHE A 25 12.58 -29.71 36.76
C PHE A 25 11.37 -28.91 36.28
N ASP A 26 10.33 -28.80 37.12
CA ASP A 26 9.12 -28.03 36.79
C ASP A 26 9.44 -26.53 36.67
N ASP A 27 10.34 -25.98 37.50
CA ASP A 27 10.80 -24.58 37.38
C ASP A 27 11.57 -24.34 36.07
N VAL A 28 12.46 -25.26 35.70
CA VAL A 28 13.21 -25.16 34.43
C VAL A 28 12.27 -25.34 33.23
N LEU A 29 11.29 -26.21 33.34
CA LEU A 29 10.28 -26.42 32.30
C LEU A 29 9.43 -25.15 32.12
N ALA A 30 9.01 -24.52 33.22
CA ALA A 30 8.26 -23.26 33.20
C ALA A 30 9.10 -22.12 32.59
N GLN A 31 10.40 -22.04 32.94
CA GLN A 31 11.32 -21.08 32.31
C GLN A 31 11.50 -21.34 30.82
N LYS A 32 11.58 -22.63 30.42
CA LYS A 32 11.67 -23.00 29.02
C LYS A 32 10.45 -22.56 28.23
N VAL A 33 9.25 -22.88 28.74
CA VAL A 33 7.98 -22.48 28.10
C VAL A 33 7.86 -20.96 27.98
N LYS A 34 8.31 -20.23 29.02
CA LYS A 34 8.34 -18.76 28.99
C LYS A 34 9.30 -18.24 27.93
N ALA A 35 10.49 -18.80 27.88
CA ALA A 35 11.51 -18.41 26.88
C ALA A 35 11.08 -18.76 25.45
N GLU A 36 10.40 -19.89 25.27
CA GLU A 36 9.81 -20.26 23.96
C GLU A 36 8.69 -19.30 23.54
N GLY A 37 7.84 -18.85 24.50
CA GLY A 37 6.85 -17.80 24.27
C GLY A 37 7.48 -16.47 23.88
N GLU A 38 8.49 -16.03 24.65
CA GLU A 38 9.24 -14.80 24.35
C GLU A 38 9.97 -14.88 22.98
N LEU A 39 10.48 -16.06 22.63
CA LEU A 39 11.10 -16.30 21.32
C LEU A 39 10.07 -16.22 20.20
N SER A 40 8.88 -16.80 20.39
CA SER A 40 7.78 -16.74 19.43
C SER A 40 7.34 -15.28 19.19
N ASP A 41 7.18 -14.51 20.28
CA ASP A 41 6.83 -13.08 20.18
C ASP A 41 7.90 -12.27 19.45
N LYS A 42 9.18 -12.55 19.75
CA LYS A 42 10.30 -11.91 19.05
C LYS A 42 10.35 -12.28 17.57
N THR A 43 10.05 -13.54 17.25
CA THR A 43 9.99 -14.00 15.85
C THR A 43 8.88 -13.28 15.09
N ASN A 44 7.69 -13.17 15.70
CA ASN A 44 6.56 -12.44 15.12
C ASN A 44 6.85 -10.93 14.95
N GLN A 45 7.58 -10.32 15.92
CA GLN A 45 8.04 -8.94 15.80
C GLN A 45 9.04 -8.78 14.65
N LEU A 46 9.94 -9.74 14.50
CA LEU A 46 10.94 -9.77 13.43
C LEU A 46 10.27 -9.92 12.05
N GLU A 47 9.28 -10.80 11.94
CA GLU A 47 8.52 -10.95 10.69
C GLU A 47 7.79 -9.66 10.31
N LYS A 48 7.15 -8.99 11.27
CA LYS A 48 6.49 -7.69 11.05
C LYS A 48 7.49 -6.61 10.65
N ALA A 49 8.65 -6.57 11.33
CA ALA A 49 9.72 -5.64 10.98
C ALA A 49 10.26 -5.89 9.56
N ASN A 50 10.45 -7.17 9.21
CA ASN A 50 10.90 -7.55 7.87
C ASN A 50 9.86 -7.20 6.78
N ALA A 51 8.57 -7.35 7.06
CA ALA A 51 7.51 -6.92 6.16
C ALA A 51 7.54 -5.39 5.93
N SER A 52 7.69 -4.62 7.03
CA SER A 52 7.84 -3.14 6.94
C SER A 52 9.12 -2.72 6.21
N ILE A 53 10.22 -3.44 6.42
CA ILE A 53 11.49 -3.21 5.69
C ILE A 53 11.29 -3.48 4.19
N LYS A 54 10.53 -4.51 3.84
CA LYS A 54 10.22 -4.80 2.43
C LYS A 54 9.43 -3.67 1.79
N GLU A 55 8.37 -3.20 2.44
CA GLU A 55 7.53 -2.09 1.97
C GLU A 55 8.34 -0.77 1.86
N LEU A 56 9.17 -0.48 2.87
CA LEU A 56 10.09 0.65 2.83
C LEU A 56 11.11 0.55 1.68
N ASN A 57 11.61 -0.65 1.40
CA ASN A 57 12.53 -0.89 0.28
C ASN A 57 11.84 -0.73 -1.08
N GLU A 58 10.57 -1.14 -1.21
CA GLU A 58 9.78 -0.89 -2.42
C GLU A 58 9.54 0.61 -2.61
N THR A 59 9.20 1.33 -1.55
CA THR A 59 9.05 2.80 -1.56
C THR A 59 10.36 3.50 -1.88
N LEU A 60 11.47 3.05 -1.27
CA LEU A 60 12.81 3.53 -1.57
C LEU A 60 13.22 3.28 -3.03
N THR A 61 12.82 2.14 -3.57
CA THR A 61 13.09 1.80 -4.98
C THR A 61 12.35 2.74 -5.91
N LYS A 62 11.07 3.01 -5.63
CA LYS A 62 10.27 3.98 -6.38
C LYS A 62 10.85 5.40 -6.27
N LEU A 63 11.19 5.84 -5.05
CA LEU A 63 11.79 7.16 -4.83
C LEU A 63 13.13 7.32 -5.54
N ARG A 64 13.92 6.22 -5.61
CA ARG A 64 15.17 6.21 -6.40
C ARG A 64 14.91 6.31 -7.89
N GLN A 65 13.86 5.64 -8.38
CA GLN A 65 13.46 5.75 -9.79
C GLN A 65 13.03 7.18 -10.10
N ASP A 66 12.15 7.77 -9.30
CA ASP A 66 11.69 9.16 -9.48
C ASP A 66 12.86 10.16 -9.40
N THR A 67 13.83 9.90 -8.52
CA THR A 67 15.05 10.70 -8.41
C THR A 67 15.95 10.54 -9.64
N ALA A 68 16.01 9.35 -10.21
CA ALA A 68 16.76 9.08 -11.44
C ALA A 68 16.13 9.81 -12.64
N ASP A 69 14.80 9.77 -12.76
CA ASP A 69 14.06 10.46 -13.83
C ASP A 69 14.18 11.99 -13.72
N LEU A 70 14.14 12.52 -12.48
CA LEU A 70 14.38 13.94 -12.21
C LEU A 70 15.82 14.35 -12.59
N ASN A 71 16.80 13.52 -12.24
CA ASN A 71 18.20 13.74 -12.63
C ASN A 71 18.40 13.67 -14.14
N GLN A 72 17.70 12.78 -14.82
CA GLN A 72 17.74 12.70 -16.29
C GLN A 72 17.18 13.99 -16.92
N THR A 73 16.03 14.46 -16.43
CA THR A 73 15.40 15.72 -16.88
C THR A 73 16.30 16.92 -16.58
N TYR A 74 16.92 16.97 -15.41
CA TYR A 74 17.88 18.00 -15.04
C TYR A 74 19.10 18.02 -15.97
N ARG A 75 19.68 16.84 -16.27
CA ARG A 75 20.81 16.71 -17.19
C ARG A 75 20.44 17.16 -18.62
N ALA A 76 19.25 16.77 -19.11
CA ALA A 76 18.76 17.18 -20.42
C ALA A 76 18.57 18.71 -20.51
N THR A 77 18.07 19.34 -19.44
CA THR A 77 17.93 20.80 -19.36
C THR A 77 19.29 21.51 -19.33
N ASN A 78 20.25 20.96 -18.58
CA ASN A 78 21.61 21.51 -18.56
C ASN A 78 22.36 21.35 -19.90
N GLN A 79 22.14 20.25 -20.63
CA GLN A 79 22.68 20.07 -21.96
C GLN A 79 22.10 21.08 -22.96
N LYS A 80 20.80 21.38 -22.88
CA LYS A 80 20.17 22.45 -23.67
C LYS A 80 20.76 23.83 -23.32
N LEU A 81 21.01 24.08 -22.03
CA LEU A 81 21.63 25.32 -21.57
C LEU A 81 23.09 25.45 -22.09
N ALA A 82 23.85 24.35 -22.06
CA ALA A 82 25.21 24.33 -22.61
C ALA A 82 25.24 24.53 -24.14
N GLY A 83 24.27 23.94 -24.87
CA GLY A 83 24.07 24.18 -26.29
C GLY A 83 23.75 25.65 -26.59
N LEU A 84 22.86 26.25 -25.83
CA LEU A 84 22.48 27.65 -25.96
C LEU A 84 23.64 28.59 -25.65
N ASN A 85 24.49 28.25 -24.67
CA ASN A 85 25.71 29.03 -24.40
C ASN A 85 26.69 28.96 -25.55
N LYS A 86 26.83 27.82 -26.21
CA LYS A 86 27.68 27.68 -27.39
C LYS A 86 27.18 28.53 -28.58
N GLU A 87 25.86 28.47 -28.83
CA GLU A 87 25.24 29.32 -29.86
C GLU A 87 25.39 30.82 -29.54
N TYR A 88 25.27 31.17 -28.28
CA TYR A 88 25.49 32.52 -27.78
C TYR A 88 26.96 32.96 -28.00
N ASP A 89 27.94 32.09 -27.73
CA ASP A 89 29.34 32.35 -27.92
C ASP A 89 29.70 32.50 -29.43
N GLU A 90 29.09 31.65 -30.27
CA GLU A 90 29.24 31.76 -31.74
C GLU A 90 28.66 33.10 -32.25
N LEU A 91 27.51 33.54 -31.76
CA LEU A 91 26.87 34.79 -32.09
C LEU A 91 27.73 36.01 -31.66
N ASN A 92 28.31 35.94 -30.47
CA ASN A 92 29.18 36.98 -29.92
C ASN A 92 30.52 37.09 -30.70
N SER A 93 31.05 35.97 -31.15
CA SER A 93 32.23 35.92 -32.05
C SER A 93 31.93 36.52 -33.42
N TYR A 94 30.77 36.19 -34.00
CA TYR A 94 30.29 36.76 -35.25
C TYR A 94 30.14 38.30 -35.16
N TYR A 95 29.55 38.77 -34.05
CA TYR A 95 29.41 40.19 -33.75
C TYR A 95 30.77 40.91 -33.66
N LYS A 96 31.79 40.31 -33.02
CA LYS A 96 33.15 40.85 -32.95
C LYS A 96 33.82 40.94 -34.29
N ASN A 97 33.60 39.93 -35.17
CA ASN A 97 34.17 39.94 -36.53
C ASN A 97 33.53 41.02 -37.42
N LEU A 98 32.21 41.26 -37.25
CA LEU A 98 31.53 42.37 -37.95
C LEU A 98 32.02 43.76 -37.49
N LEU A 99 32.28 43.92 -36.21
CA LEU A 99 32.85 45.14 -35.62
C LEU A 99 34.27 45.38 -36.06
N THR A 100 35.10 44.40 -36.32
CA THR A 100 36.49 44.49 -36.71
C THR A 100 36.67 44.77 -38.22
N ASN A 101 35.64 44.35 -39.00
CA ASN A 101 35.70 44.64 -40.48
C ASN A 101 35.07 45.97 -40.85
N SER A 102 35.50 46.95 -40.19
CA SER A 102 35.01 48.34 -40.28
C SER A 102 35.37 49.09 -41.49
N GLY A 103 34.49 49.23 -42.43
CA GLY A 103 34.45 50.23 -43.48
C GLY A 103 33.04 50.75 -43.74
N LYS A 104 32.04 50.19 -43.01
CA LYS A 104 30.65 50.50 -43.27
C LYS A 104 29.88 50.78 -41.96
N LEU A 105 30.53 51.50 -41.06
CA LEU A 105 30.09 51.70 -39.67
C LEU A 105 28.62 52.18 -39.53
N ASN A 106 28.12 53.01 -40.41
CA ASN A 106 26.80 53.61 -40.33
C ASN A 106 25.66 52.67 -40.77
N ARG A 107 25.87 51.75 -41.71
CA ARG A 107 24.89 50.73 -42.07
C ARG A 107 24.91 49.62 -41.07
N ASP A 108 26.11 49.28 -40.60
CA ASP A 108 26.27 48.20 -39.64
C ASP A 108 25.71 48.58 -38.28
N MET A 109 25.72 49.85 -37.84
CA MET A 109 25.14 50.32 -36.61
C MET A 109 23.59 50.22 -36.57
N ALA A 110 22.87 50.48 -37.65
CA ALA A 110 21.44 50.32 -37.75
C ALA A 110 21.09 48.82 -37.69
N GLN A 111 21.82 48.00 -38.45
CA GLN A 111 21.64 46.56 -38.48
C GLN A 111 22.02 45.88 -37.16
N GLN A 112 23.05 46.39 -36.46
CA GLN A 112 23.46 45.96 -35.13
C GLN A 112 22.41 46.32 -34.07
N LYS A 113 21.79 47.50 -34.16
CA LYS A 113 20.72 47.92 -33.27
C LYS A 113 19.50 47.00 -33.36
N ASP A 114 19.12 46.68 -34.62
CA ASP A 114 17.98 45.76 -34.84
C ASP A 114 18.29 44.33 -34.35
N GLN A 115 19.54 43.86 -34.54
CA GLN A 115 19.98 42.57 -34.00
C GLN A 115 20.03 42.55 -32.48
N LEU A 116 20.48 43.62 -31.82
CA LEU A 116 20.49 43.77 -30.38
C LEU A 116 19.07 43.78 -29.81
N LEU A 117 18.12 44.49 -30.46
CA LEU A 117 16.72 44.51 -30.07
C LEU A 117 16.08 43.10 -30.17
N ALA A 118 16.40 42.36 -31.26
CA ALA A 118 15.94 41.00 -31.44
C ALA A 118 16.51 40.02 -30.36
N ILE A 119 17.79 40.20 -30.03
CA ILE A 119 18.47 39.42 -28.98
C ILE A 119 17.87 39.76 -27.59
N GLN A 120 17.61 41.05 -27.33
CA GLN A 120 17.02 41.51 -26.08
C GLN A 120 15.59 41.02 -25.91
N GLU A 121 14.80 41.03 -27.00
CA GLU A 121 13.45 40.44 -27.00
C GLU A 121 13.49 38.91 -26.79
N ASN A 122 14.43 38.22 -27.43
CA ASN A 122 14.61 36.77 -27.23
C ASN A 122 15.12 36.45 -25.82
N LEU A 123 16.01 37.27 -25.25
CA LEU A 123 16.49 37.10 -23.88
C LEU A 123 15.37 37.35 -22.89
N GLU A 124 14.55 38.38 -23.08
CA GLU A 124 13.40 38.65 -22.24
C GLU A 124 12.34 37.55 -22.34
N ARG A 125 12.13 37.02 -23.56
CA ARG A 125 11.24 35.86 -23.77
C ARG A 125 11.77 34.60 -23.09
N THR A 126 13.08 34.34 -23.18
CA THR A 126 13.74 33.22 -22.50
C THR A 126 13.71 33.37 -21.00
N HIS A 127 13.92 34.61 -20.51
CA HIS A 127 13.83 34.90 -19.07
C HIS A 127 12.39 34.65 -18.54
N LYS A 128 11.38 35.18 -19.25
CA LYS A 128 9.96 34.95 -18.91
C LYS A 128 9.60 33.46 -18.95
N LEU A 129 10.17 32.72 -19.92
CA LEU A 129 9.94 31.28 -20.00
C LEU A 129 10.59 30.54 -18.84
N ASN A 130 11.79 30.93 -18.45
CA ASN A 130 12.53 30.33 -17.33
C ASN A 130 11.84 30.62 -15.98
N ASP A 131 11.34 31.86 -15.80
CA ASP A 131 10.55 32.26 -14.63
C ASP A 131 9.21 31.47 -14.56
N SER A 132 8.55 31.33 -15.72
CA SER A 132 7.33 30.51 -15.81
C SER A 132 7.60 29.03 -15.48
N LEU A 133 8.72 28.49 -15.98
CA LEU A 133 9.12 27.12 -15.71
C LEU A 133 9.49 26.93 -14.23
N SER A 134 10.22 27.90 -13.66
CA SER A 134 10.59 27.91 -12.24
C SER A 134 9.35 27.96 -11.34
N ASN A 135 8.40 28.84 -11.64
CA ASN A 135 7.15 28.92 -10.92
C ASN A 135 6.33 27.62 -11.04
N SER A 136 6.28 27.05 -12.25
CA SER A 136 5.62 25.77 -12.50
C SER A 136 6.28 24.61 -11.73
N LEU A 137 7.60 24.62 -11.58
CA LEU A 137 8.34 23.66 -10.78
C LEU A 137 8.00 23.79 -9.29
N VAL A 138 7.98 25.01 -8.76
CA VAL A 138 7.61 25.29 -7.37
C VAL A 138 6.19 24.82 -7.08
N ASP A 139 5.25 25.11 -8.00
CA ASP A 139 3.86 24.67 -7.86
C ASP A 139 3.72 23.13 -7.90
N ARG A 140 4.50 22.49 -8.78
CA ARG A 140 4.54 21.01 -8.86
C ARG A 140 5.17 20.40 -7.61
N GLU A 141 6.26 20.95 -7.11
CA GLU A 141 6.89 20.51 -5.86
C GLU A 141 5.92 20.65 -4.68
N LYS A 142 5.18 21.75 -4.62
CA LYS A 142 4.14 21.95 -3.61
C LYS A 142 3.04 20.91 -3.71
N LYS A 143 2.53 20.65 -4.93
CA LYS A 143 1.53 19.61 -5.18
C LYS A 143 2.04 18.21 -4.80
N VAL A 144 3.28 17.88 -5.16
CA VAL A 144 3.89 16.59 -4.79
C VAL A 144 3.94 16.44 -3.27
N LYS A 145 4.41 17.47 -2.57
CA LYS A 145 4.48 17.45 -1.10
C LYS A 145 3.10 17.32 -0.44
N GLU A 146 2.10 17.97 -1.00
CA GLU A 146 0.72 17.88 -0.53
C GLU A 146 0.13 16.47 -0.78
N LEU A 147 0.39 15.89 -1.95
CA LEU A 147 0.02 14.51 -2.28
C LEU A 147 0.70 13.50 -1.34
N GLU A 148 1.98 13.67 -1.07
CA GLU A 148 2.73 12.83 -0.13
C GLU A 148 2.13 12.90 1.28
N GLN A 149 1.75 14.11 1.72
CA GLN A 149 1.09 14.30 3.02
C GLN A 149 -0.27 13.62 3.09
N ILE A 150 -1.08 13.76 2.04
CA ILE A 150 -2.39 13.09 1.95
C ILE A 150 -2.21 11.56 1.97
N LEU A 151 -1.27 11.02 1.21
CA LEU A 151 -0.98 9.59 1.19
C LEU A 151 -0.51 9.09 2.56
N ALA A 152 0.41 9.79 3.21
CA ALA A 152 0.88 9.45 4.56
C ALA A 152 -0.27 9.44 5.58
N ASN A 153 -1.16 10.44 5.52
CA ASN A 153 -2.34 10.51 6.38
C ASN A 153 -3.32 9.35 6.11
N LYS A 154 -3.51 8.97 4.83
CA LYS A 154 -4.36 7.83 4.44
C LYS A 154 -3.77 6.50 4.92
N ASP A 155 -2.49 6.30 4.76
CA ASP A 155 -1.81 5.09 5.24
C ASP A 155 -1.94 4.93 6.76
N LYS A 156 -1.78 6.03 7.49
CA LYS A 156 -2.02 6.08 8.93
C LYS A 156 -3.47 5.75 9.28
N ALA A 157 -4.43 6.36 8.60
CA ALA A 157 -5.86 6.10 8.84
C ALA A 157 -6.24 4.63 8.57
N VAL A 158 -5.69 4.03 7.50
CA VAL A 158 -5.89 2.60 7.19
C VAL A 158 -5.31 1.71 8.28
N LYS A 159 -4.12 2.03 8.78
CA LYS A 159 -3.48 1.30 9.87
C LYS A 159 -4.30 1.40 11.16
N ASP A 160 -4.69 2.59 11.54
CA ASP A 160 -5.49 2.84 12.74
C ASP A 160 -6.86 2.12 12.66
N LEU A 161 -7.49 2.15 11.48
CA LEU A 161 -8.74 1.44 11.21
C LEU A 161 -8.55 -0.09 11.34
N LYS A 162 -7.50 -0.64 10.72
CA LYS A 162 -7.16 -2.06 10.82
C LYS A 162 -6.95 -2.47 12.28
N ASP A 163 -6.23 -1.66 13.06
CA ASP A 163 -5.94 -1.98 14.46
C ASP A 163 -7.21 -1.92 15.33
N ARG A 164 -8.09 -0.95 15.12
CA ARG A 164 -9.41 -0.89 15.78
C ARG A 164 -10.27 -2.11 15.48
N ILE A 165 -10.35 -2.51 14.20
CA ILE A 165 -11.11 -3.68 13.79
C ILE A 165 -10.50 -4.96 14.38
N SER A 166 -9.18 -5.11 14.32
CA SER A 166 -8.50 -6.27 14.90
C SER A 166 -8.75 -6.39 16.40
N ASN A 167 -8.69 -5.28 17.14
CA ASN A 167 -8.96 -5.24 18.57
C ASN A 167 -10.44 -5.59 18.88
N ALA A 168 -11.37 -5.09 18.08
CA ALA A 168 -12.78 -5.40 18.27
C ALA A 168 -13.11 -6.90 18.04
N LEU A 169 -12.29 -7.57 17.21
CA LEU A 169 -12.52 -8.95 16.77
C LEU A 169 -11.54 -9.96 17.39
N LEU A 170 -10.79 -9.58 18.42
CA LEU A 170 -9.77 -10.43 19.08
C LEU A 170 -10.30 -11.77 19.62
N ASN A 171 -11.58 -11.83 19.96
CA ASN A 171 -12.20 -13.03 20.55
C ASN A 171 -12.56 -14.11 19.53
N PHE A 172 -12.34 -13.85 18.22
CA PHE A 172 -12.60 -14.81 17.15
C PHE A 172 -11.33 -15.54 16.74
N LYS A 173 -11.47 -16.82 16.37
CA LYS A 173 -10.32 -17.63 15.94
C LYS A 173 -9.81 -17.14 14.57
N GLU A 174 -8.51 -17.15 14.36
CA GLU A 174 -7.89 -16.76 13.07
C GLU A 174 -8.39 -17.59 11.88
N ASN A 175 -8.79 -18.84 12.10
CA ASN A 175 -9.36 -19.67 11.03
C ASN A 175 -10.78 -19.25 10.62
N ASP A 176 -11.49 -18.53 11.49
CA ASP A 176 -12.86 -18.08 11.24
C ASP A 176 -12.92 -16.65 10.75
N LEU A 177 -11.93 -15.81 11.14
CA LEU A 177 -11.88 -14.39 10.80
C LEU A 177 -10.44 -13.90 10.69
N THR A 178 -10.12 -13.18 9.61
CA THR A 178 -8.82 -12.51 9.43
C THR A 178 -9.00 -11.06 9.05
N VAL A 179 -8.10 -10.19 9.54
CA VAL A 179 -8.06 -8.76 9.19
C VAL A 179 -6.70 -8.45 8.54
N LYS A 180 -6.72 -8.00 7.29
CA LYS A 180 -5.51 -7.70 6.50
C LYS A 180 -5.62 -6.36 5.81
N VAL A 181 -4.48 -5.70 5.63
CA VAL A 181 -4.39 -4.52 4.76
C VAL A 181 -3.78 -4.94 3.42
N LYS A 182 -4.42 -4.55 2.34
CA LYS A 182 -3.95 -4.77 0.98
C LYS A 182 -4.37 -3.59 0.10
N ASN A 183 -3.43 -3.01 -0.64
CA ASN A 183 -3.68 -1.91 -1.58
C ASN A 183 -4.44 -0.73 -0.94
N GLY A 184 -4.05 -0.31 0.27
CA GLY A 184 -4.68 0.80 0.97
C GLY A 184 -6.12 0.54 1.45
N LYS A 185 -6.56 -0.73 1.50
CA LYS A 185 -7.88 -1.15 1.97
C LYS A 185 -7.75 -2.15 3.10
N VAL A 186 -8.71 -2.14 4.01
CA VAL A 186 -8.80 -3.14 5.08
C VAL A 186 -9.77 -4.24 4.63
N TYR A 187 -9.28 -5.47 4.62
CA TYR A 187 -10.04 -6.66 4.30
C TYR A 187 -10.34 -7.42 5.60
N VAL A 188 -11.59 -7.58 5.91
CA VAL A 188 -12.07 -8.46 6.99
C VAL A 188 -12.68 -9.68 6.31
N SER A 189 -11.95 -10.79 6.32
CA SER A 189 -12.41 -12.05 5.73
C SER A 189 -13.01 -12.93 6.81
N LEU A 190 -14.27 -13.34 6.60
CA LEU A 190 -15.02 -14.19 7.52
C LEU A 190 -15.35 -15.51 6.80
N ALA A 191 -14.95 -16.61 7.42
CA ALA A 191 -15.26 -17.94 6.89
C ALA A 191 -16.77 -18.20 6.90
N GLU A 192 -17.27 -18.95 5.91
CA GLU A 192 -18.69 -19.32 5.83
C GLU A 192 -19.20 -19.92 7.14
N GLN A 193 -18.45 -20.83 7.72
CA GLN A 193 -18.83 -21.54 8.96
C GLN A 193 -19.05 -20.64 10.18
N LEU A 194 -18.49 -19.42 10.18
CA LEU A 194 -18.74 -18.42 11.22
C LEU A 194 -20.09 -17.73 11.00
N LEU A 195 -20.45 -17.53 9.73
CA LEU A 195 -21.55 -16.67 9.34
C LEU A 195 -22.84 -17.44 9.03
N PHE A 196 -22.73 -18.60 8.37
CA PHE A 196 -23.87 -19.28 7.77
C PHE A 196 -23.84 -20.78 7.98
N GLY A 197 -25.01 -21.38 8.19
CA GLY A 197 -25.19 -22.80 7.97
C GLY A 197 -25.03 -23.17 6.48
N SER A 198 -24.78 -24.44 6.19
CA SER A 198 -24.59 -24.92 4.82
C SER A 198 -25.78 -24.58 3.90
N GLY A 199 -25.52 -23.86 2.83
CA GLY A 199 -26.55 -23.40 1.86
C GLY A 199 -27.52 -22.35 2.43
N SER A 200 -27.28 -21.82 3.64
CA SER A 200 -28.09 -20.78 4.27
C SER A 200 -27.65 -19.40 3.82
N ILE A 201 -28.62 -18.48 3.77
CA ILE A 201 -28.42 -17.04 3.66
C ILE A 201 -28.69 -16.30 4.98
N GLU A 202 -29.20 -17.02 5.98
CA GLU A 202 -29.44 -16.49 7.31
C GLU A 202 -28.15 -16.59 8.13
N VAL A 203 -27.79 -15.48 8.78
CA VAL A 203 -26.56 -15.40 9.57
C VAL A 203 -26.75 -16.00 10.95
N ASP A 204 -25.87 -16.89 11.33
CA ASP A 204 -25.87 -17.54 12.65
C ASP A 204 -25.59 -16.56 13.78
N LYS A 205 -26.01 -16.88 15.01
CA LYS A 205 -25.84 -16.02 16.19
C LYS A 205 -24.39 -15.58 16.42
N LYS A 206 -23.42 -16.45 16.19
CA LYS A 206 -21.99 -16.13 16.31
C LYS A 206 -21.56 -15.10 15.24
N GLY A 207 -22.03 -15.29 14.02
CA GLY A 207 -21.79 -14.35 12.91
C GLY A 207 -22.43 -12.99 13.20
N VAL A 208 -23.67 -12.97 13.69
CA VAL A 208 -24.34 -11.71 14.11
C VAL A 208 -23.51 -10.98 15.16
N THR A 209 -22.98 -11.69 16.16
CA THR A 209 -22.13 -11.08 17.20
C THR A 209 -20.86 -10.48 16.60
N ALA A 210 -20.18 -11.19 15.71
CA ALA A 210 -18.98 -10.69 15.03
C ALA A 210 -19.28 -9.44 14.20
N LEU A 211 -20.36 -9.45 13.43
CA LEU A 211 -20.79 -8.33 12.60
C LEU A 211 -21.21 -7.11 13.44
N GLN A 212 -21.85 -7.31 14.57
CA GLN A 212 -22.20 -6.23 15.50
C GLN A 212 -20.95 -5.59 16.14
N GLN A 213 -19.93 -6.39 16.47
CA GLN A 213 -18.67 -5.88 16.98
C GLN A 213 -17.92 -5.10 15.90
N LEU A 214 -17.88 -5.61 14.67
CA LEU A 214 -17.34 -4.89 13.52
C LEU A 214 -18.08 -3.56 13.30
N ALA A 215 -19.43 -3.61 13.29
CA ALA A 215 -20.24 -2.40 13.12
C ALA A 215 -19.92 -1.33 14.18
N LYS A 216 -19.77 -1.72 15.45
CA LYS A 216 -19.36 -0.79 16.53
C LYS A 216 -18.01 -0.16 16.28
N ALA A 217 -17.06 -0.87 15.67
CA ALA A 217 -15.73 -0.36 15.38
C ALA A 217 -15.71 0.65 14.22
N ILE A 218 -16.67 0.53 13.26
CA ILE A 218 -16.66 1.29 12.01
C ILE A 218 -17.79 2.31 11.84
N LYS A 219 -18.90 2.23 12.57
CA LYS A 219 -20.11 3.05 12.38
C LYS A 219 -19.85 4.57 12.49
N ASP A 220 -18.87 4.96 13.30
CA ASP A 220 -18.53 6.38 13.50
C ASP A 220 -17.54 6.91 12.44
N GLN A 221 -17.07 6.06 11.53
CA GLN A 221 -16.17 6.43 10.44
C GLN A 221 -17.01 6.93 9.25
N LYS A 222 -17.00 8.23 8.99
CA LYS A 222 -17.79 8.83 7.89
C LYS A 222 -17.08 8.76 6.54
N ASP A 223 -15.75 8.72 6.56
CA ASP A 223 -14.91 8.81 5.36
C ASP A 223 -14.44 7.44 4.89
N ILE A 224 -15.34 6.45 4.89
CA ILE A 224 -15.06 5.11 4.39
C ILE A 224 -16.18 4.64 3.46
N GLN A 225 -15.82 3.79 2.49
CA GLN A 225 -16.75 2.99 1.71
C GLN A 225 -16.57 1.52 2.09
N ILE A 226 -17.66 0.81 2.23
CA ILE A 226 -17.68 -0.60 2.66
C ILE A 226 -18.30 -1.42 1.55
N MET A 227 -17.54 -2.38 1.03
CA MET A 227 -18.05 -3.36 0.09
C MET A 227 -18.07 -4.73 0.76
N ILE A 228 -19.20 -5.40 0.68
CA ILE A 228 -19.37 -6.76 1.22
C ILE A 228 -19.42 -7.70 0.03
N GLU A 229 -18.38 -8.49 -0.15
CA GLU A 229 -18.28 -9.47 -1.23
C GLU A 229 -18.50 -10.89 -0.71
N GLY A 230 -19.55 -11.55 -1.19
CA GLY A 230 -19.79 -12.98 -0.98
C GLY A 230 -19.00 -13.82 -1.99
N HIS A 231 -18.40 -14.91 -1.50
CA HIS A 231 -17.68 -15.89 -2.33
C HIS A 231 -18.15 -17.30 -2.00
N THR A 232 -18.17 -18.16 -2.98
CA THR A 232 -18.49 -19.58 -2.86
C THR A 232 -17.32 -20.44 -3.33
N ASP A 233 -17.40 -21.72 -3.13
CA ASP A 233 -16.65 -22.71 -3.89
C ASP A 233 -17.35 -23.03 -5.21
N ASN A 234 -16.82 -23.97 -5.97
CA ASN A 234 -17.39 -24.43 -7.25
C ASN A 234 -18.49 -25.52 -7.13
N VAL A 235 -18.97 -25.79 -5.91
CA VAL A 235 -20.06 -26.76 -5.74
C VAL A 235 -21.38 -26.06 -6.04
N PRO A 236 -22.17 -26.60 -6.99
CA PRO A 236 -23.50 -26.05 -7.27
C PRO A 236 -24.39 -26.06 -6.04
N ILE A 237 -25.22 -25.03 -5.89
CA ILE A 237 -26.18 -24.97 -4.80
C ILE A 237 -27.20 -26.12 -4.91
N SER A 238 -27.45 -26.79 -3.78
CA SER A 238 -28.39 -27.92 -3.74
C SER A 238 -29.85 -27.50 -3.58
N LYS A 239 -30.10 -26.34 -2.93
CA LYS A 239 -31.44 -25.80 -2.68
C LYS A 239 -31.69 -24.60 -3.61
N LYS A 240 -32.21 -24.88 -4.79
CA LYS A 240 -32.65 -23.83 -5.72
C LYS A 240 -34.01 -23.29 -5.31
N SER A 241 -34.23 -21.99 -5.52
CA SER A 241 -35.49 -21.31 -5.31
C SER A 241 -35.74 -20.32 -6.46
N ALA A 242 -36.90 -19.69 -6.48
CA ALA A 242 -37.20 -18.65 -7.49
C ALA A 242 -36.21 -17.49 -7.46
N TYR A 243 -35.53 -17.27 -6.30
CA TYR A 243 -34.65 -16.13 -6.08
C TYR A 243 -33.17 -16.52 -5.92
N MET A 244 -32.84 -17.83 -5.95
CA MET A 244 -31.50 -18.33 -5.73
C MET A 244 -31.29 -19.56 -6.63
N GLN A 245 -30.65 -19.37 -7.77
CA GLN A 245 -30.50 -20.37 -8.82
C GLN A 245 -29.07 -20.93 -8.87
N ASP A 246 -28.08 -20.13 -8.54
CA ASP A 246 -26.68 -20.46 -8.65
C ASP A 246 -25.81 -19.79 -7.55
N ASN A 247 -24.50 -19.97 -7.67
CA ASN A 247 -23.52 -19.42 -6.77
C ASN A 247 -23.41 -17.88 -6.82
N TRP A 248 -23.81 -17.26 -7.94
CA TRP A 248 -23.93 -15.80 -8.01
C TRP A 248 -25.00 -15.29 -7.06
N ASP A 249 -26.21 -15.85 -7.17
CA ASP A 249 -27.35 -15.46 -6.34
C ASP A 249 -27.03 -15.69 -4.86
N LEU A 250 -26.51 -16.89 -4.51
CA LEU A 250 -26.14 -17.23 -3.14
C LEU A 250 -25.16 -16.22 -2.55
N SER A 251 -24.11 -15.86 -3.31
CA SER A 251 -23.09 -14.95 -2.85
C SER A 251 -23.62 -13.54 -2.62
N VAL A 252 -24.47 -13.03 -3.53
CA VAL A 252 -25.10 -11.70 -3.39
C VAL A 252 -26.10 -11.68 -2.24
N MET A 253 -26.94 -12.71 -2.09
CA MET A 253 -27.91 -12.79 -1.01
C MET A 253 -27.24 -12.83 0.37
N ARG A 254 -26.14 -13.56 0.50
CA ARG A 254 -25.32 -13.60 1.72
C ARG A 254 -24.72 -12.22 2.05
N ALA A 255 -24.17 -11.54 1.04
CA ALA A 255 -23.68 -10.18 1.20
C ALA A 255 -24.78 -9.21 1.63
N THR A 256 -25.99 -9.36 1.07
CA THR A 256 -27.16 -8.56 1.43
C THR A 256 -27.62 -8.83 2.87
N SER A 257 -27.59 -10.08 3.33
CA SER A 257 -27.95 -10.41 4.73
C SER A 257 -26.98 -9.75 5.72
N ILE A 258 -25.68 -9.76 5.42
CA ILE A 258 -24.66 -9.08 6.22
C ILE A 258 -24.88 -7.57 6.20
N THR A 259 -25.17 -6.99 5.02
CA THR A 259 -25.48 -5.56 4.87
C THR A 259 -26.59 -5.13 5.80
N LYS A 260 -27.68 -5.91 5.87
CA LYS A 260 -28.83 -5.63 6.77
C LYS A 260 -28.44 -5.65 8.24
N ILE A 261 -27.55 -6.55 8.63
CA ILE A 261 -27.07 -6.61 10.03
C ILE A 261 -26.19 -5.40 10.35
N LEU A 262 -25.24 -5.03 9.48
CA LEU A 262 -24.36 -3.89 9.70
C LEU A 262 -25.16 -2.58 9.74
N THR A 263 -26.11 -2.40 8.83
CA THR A 263 -26.97 -1.20 8.82
C THR A 263 -27.90 -1.15 10.04
N GLY A 264 -28.45 -2.30 10.43
CA GLY A 264 -29.24 -2.42 11.68
C GLY A 264 -28.43 -2.16 12.95
N ALA A 265 -27.09 -2.33 12.89
CA ALA A 265 -26.17 -2.02 13.97
C ALA A 265 -25.60 -0.58 13.91
N GLY A 266 -26.11 0.26 12.99
CA GLY A 266 -25.83 1.70 12.94
C GLY A 266 -24.80 2.13 11.88
N VAL A 267 -24.34 1.25 11.00
CA VAL A 267 -23.50 1.65 9.86
C VAL A 267 -24.39 2.32 8.80
N THR A 268 -23.92 3.44 8.28
CA THR A 268 -24.68 4.27 7.33
C THR A 268 -24.93 3.53 6.01
N PRO A 269 -26.18 3.34 5.55
CA PRO A 269 -26.48 2.61 4.31
C PRO A 269 -25.80 3.17 3.06
N LYS A 270 -25.57 4.49 3.01
CA LYS A 270 -24.90 5.14 1.86
C LYS A 270 -23.43 4.74 1.69
N GLN A 271 -22.81 4.17 2.74
CA GLN A 271 -21.43 3.74 2.73
C GLN A 271 -21.27 2.26 2.34
N ILE A 272 -22.37 1.50 2.23
CA ILE A 272 -22.30 0.05 2.07
C ILE A 272 -22.79 -0.36 0.67
N THR A 273 -22.03 -1.24 0.04
CA THR A 273 -22.38 -1.95 -1.19
C THR A 273 -22.33 -3.44 -0.94
N ALA A 274 -23.39 -4.17 -1.31
CA ALA A 274 -23.41 -5.62 -1.34
C ALA A 274 -23.04 -6.11 -2.73
N ALA A 275 -22.14 -7.08 -2.82
CA ALA A 275 -21.66 -7.67 -4.07
C ALA A 275 -21.51 -9.19 -3.92
N GLY A 276 -21.56 -9.89 -5.04
CA GLY A 276 -21.25 -11.33 -5.10
C GLY A 276 -20.18 -11.61 -6.14
N LYS A 277 -19.33 -12.56 -5.88
CA LYS A 277 -18.29 -13.07 -6.79
C LYS A 277 -18.55 -14.52 -7.21
N GLY A 278 -19.53 -15.16 -6.58
CA GLY A 278 -19.76 -16.58 -6.80
C GLY A 278 -18.49 -17.38 -6.55
N GLU A 279 -18.22 -18.34 -7.41
CA GLU A 279 -17.04 -19.21 -7.40
C GLU A 279 -15.83 -18.64 -8.17
N PHE A 280 -15.96 -17.48 -8.81
CA PHE A 280 -15.02 -16.96 -9.81
C PHE A 280 -13.85 -16.13 -9.23
N SER A 281 -13.76 -16.08 -7.91
CA SER A 281 -12.62 -15.42 -7.21
C SER A 281 -12.10 -16.31 -6.08
N PRO A 282 -11.58 -17.51 -6.40
CA PRO A 282 -11.11 -18.44 -5.39
C PRO A 282 -9.78 -17.99 -4.78
N LEU A 283 -9.58 -18.23 -3.48
CA LEU A 283 -8.29 -18.06 -2.79
C LEU A 283 -7.35 -19.25 -3.02
N ALA A 284 -7.91 -20.42 -3.26
CA ALA A 284 -7.19 -21.66 -3.51
C ALA A 284 -7.93 -22.47 -4.57
N ALA A 285 -7.23 -23.40 -5.21
CA ALA A 285 -7.86 -24.32 -6.17
C ALA A 285 -9.01 -25.10 -5.50
N ASN A 286 -10.12 -25.31 -6.22
CA ASN A 286 -11.30 -26.02 -5.73
C ASN A 286 -11.13 -27.55 -5.80
N ASP A 287 -9.95 -28.08 -5.47
CA ASP A 287 -9.52 -29.47 -5.63
C ASP A 287 -9.77 -30.36 -4.42
N ASN A 288 -9.85 -29.78 -3.21
CA ASN A 288 -10.09 -30.51 -1.97
C ASN A 288 -11.01 -29.73 -1.02
N ALA A 289 -11.51 -30.43 0.01
CA ALA A 289 -12.47 -29.87 0.95
C ALA A 289 -11.91 -28.66 1.72
N GLN A 290 -10.63 -28.68 2.07
CA GLN A 290 -9.98 -27.60 2.81
C GLN A 290 -9.86 -26.32 1.96
N ASN A 291 -9.49 -26.46 0.69
CA ASN A 291 -9.39 -25.34 -0.24
C ASN A 291 -10.78 -24.77 -0.56
N LYS A 292 -11.79 -25.62 -0.78
CA LYS A 292 -13.18 -25.20 -0.95
C LYS A 292 -13.68 -24.43 0.28
N GLN A 293 -13.33 -24.88 1.48
CA GLN A 293 -13.69 -24.17 2.71
C GLN A 293 -13.09 -22.76 2.78
N LYS A 294 -11.82 -22.57 2.32
CA LYS A 294 -11.21 -21.24 2.23
C LYS A 294 -11.90 -20.34 1.20
N ASN A 295 -12.40 -20.92 0.11
CA ASN A 295 -13.11 -20.17 -0.93
C ASN A 295 -14.49 -19.70 -0.47
N ARG A 296 -15.19 -20.51 0.34
CA ARG A 296 -16.48 -20.14 0.96
C ARG A 296 -16.26 -19.13 2.07
N ARG A 297 -16.31 -17.87 1.73
CA ARG A 297 -16.08 -16.76 2.66
C ARG A 297 -16.90 -15.54 2.28
N THR A 298 -16.94 -14.58 3.18
CA THR A 298 -17.33 -13.21 2.88
C THR A 298 -16.20 -12.27 3.19
N GLU A 299 -15.88 -11.36 2.28
CA GLU A 299 -14.91 -10.31 2.47
C GLU A 299 -15.63 -8.97 2.68
N ILE A 300 -15.38 -8.32 3.82
CA ILE A 300 -15.82 -6.95 4.05
C ILE A 300 -14.63 -6.06 3.80
N ILE A 301 -14.69 -5.33 2.69
CA ILE A 301 -13.61 -4.48 2.17
C ILE A 301 -13.92 -3.04 2.54
N ILE A 302 -13.08 -2.46 3.39
CA ILE A 302 -13.25 -1.11 3.86
C ILE A 302 -12.21 -0.24 3.20
N THR A 303 -12.68 0.73 2.40
CA THR A 303 -11.85 1.63 1.60
C THR A 303 -11.99 3.04 2.16
N PRO A 304 -10.91 3.73 2.53
CA PRO A 304 -10.95 5.15 2.84
C PRO A 304 -11.42 5.96 1.64
N ASN A 305 -12.14 7.04 1.88
CA ASN A 305 -12.54 7.96 0.82
C ASN A 305 -11.30 8.69 0.27
N LEU A 306 -11.19 8.74 -1.05
CA LEU A 306 -10.09 9.36 -1.79
C LEU A 306 -10.53 10.65 -2.52
N ASP A 307 -11.71 11.19 -2.21
CA ASP A 307 -12.26 12.35 -2.92
C ASP A 307 -11.34 13.58 -2.87
N GLU A 308 -10.64 13.80 -1.74
CA GLU A 308 -9.65 14.89 -1.63
C GLU A 308 -8.47 14.69 -2.59
N LEU A 309 -7.98 13.45 -2.73
CA LEU A 309 -6.91 13.12 -3.66
C LEU A 309 -7.35 13.36 -5.10
N PHE A 310 -8.55 12.93 -5.47
CA PHE A 310 -9.08 13.12 -6.82
C PHE A 310 -9.32 14.60 -7.13
N LYS A 311 -9.88 15.37 -6.19
CA LYS A 311 -10.05 16.82 -6.35
C LYS A 311 -8.72 17.54 -6.61
N LEU A 312 -7.66 17.14 -5.94
CA LEU A 312 -6.34 17.73 -6.10
C LEU A 312 -5.70 17.36 -7.46
N LEU A 313 -5.98 16.15 -7.94
CA LEU A 313 -5.55 15.70 -9.27
C LEU A 313 -6.34 16.36 -10.40
N GLU A 314 -7.62 16.65 -10.20
CA GLU A 314 -8.51 17.28 -11.16
C GLU A 314 -8.35 18.81 -11.23
N SER A 315 -7.79 19.43 -10.19
CA SER A 315 -7.53 20.89 -10.12
C SER A 315 -6.32 21.29 -10.99
N ASN A 316 -6.32 20.90 -12.26
CA ASN A 316 -5.35 21.34 -13.26
C ASN A 316 -5.81 22.59 -13.99
#